data_fcef5cd71f4d412d00cf6b346a591fa5
#
_entry.id   fcef5cd71f4d412d00cf6b346a591fa5
#
_cell.length_a   1.000
_cell.length_b   1.000
_cell.length_c   1.000
_cell.angle_alpha   90.00
_cell.angle_beta   90.00
_cell.angle_gamma   90.00
#
_symmetry.space_group_name_H-M   'P 1'
#
loop_
_entity.id
_entity.type
_entity.pdbx_description
1 polymer ?
#
loop_
_entity_poly.entity_id
_entity_poly.type
_entity_poly.pdbx_seq_one_letter_code
_entity_poly.pdbx_strand_id
1 'polypeptide(L)'
;MFFGQQEDELSVANVPPHYAASPASVAVPSGPNNIPPVSFAIQPQGTVNDASVNLVAASQFRAGYDNTLYINVKNTGTVVASGQLKLALNPLLSLISTTPAADETIGDTLIWNFASLQPLKERKFQLAINTAVVPPGEPVLIKAEVLNGADSDLTNNVAVLDEQVVSSYDPNDKSVSATHIPANEIDNEELTYTVRFQNLGNIETDFITIRDTLSESLDVASVRVLTASHPYEWQIEDGRVLVFRFNPIRLAPASEDSLRSHGFVQFATRLKPGLEVGDEIANTAHIYFDFNPAVVTNTVVTSVTVVATFEPSQRALPLEVFPNPASSRVTLRLPEGAGGAGRIEIFSVEGRLVYSAATQGNFQEIELSNFAAGAYWCRWTVEGKAFWGKMGVTR
;
A
#
# COMPACT_ATOMS: atom_id res chain seq x y z
N MET A 1 -26.69 -36.39 33.01
CA MET A 1 -26.21 -35.10 32.56
C MET A 1 -25.42 -35.39 31.27
N PHE A 2 -26.06 -35.23 30.13
CA PHE A 2 -25.39 -35.46 28.85
C PHE A 2 -24.60 -34.17 28.52
N PHE A 3 -23.26 -34.23 28.54
CA PHE A 3 -22.46 -33.21 27.93
C PHE A 3 -22.53 -33.41 26.41
N GLY A 4 -23.13 -32.47 25.70
CA GLY A 4 -23.08 -32.44 24.25
C GLY A 4 -21.60 -32.25 23.85
N GLN A 5 -21.07 -33.19 23.06
CA GLN A 5 -19.79 -33.03 22.42
C GLN A 5 -19.94 -31.92 21.36
N GLN A 6 -19.17 -30.85 21.50
CA GLN A 6 -19.05 -29.85 20.45
C GLN A 6 -18.11 -30.44 19.41
N GLU A 7 -18.63 -30.68 18.20
CA GLU A 7 -17.79 -31.06 17.07
C GLU A 7 -17.04 -29.83 16.60
N ASP A 8 -15.71 -29.91 16.54
CA ASP A 8 -14.88 -28.90 15.90
C ASP A 8 -14.96 -29.09 14.39
N GLU A 9 -15.03 -28.00 13.65
CA GLU A 9 -15.10 -28.01 12.19
C GLU A 9 -13.80 -27.46 11.60
N LEU A 10 -13.16 -28.22 10.70
CA LEU A 10 -12.00 -27.79 9.93
C LEU A 10 -12.45 -27.29 8.56
N SER A 11 -12.00 -26.11 8.16
CA SER A 11 -12.19 -25.54 6.84
C SER A 11 -10.91 -24.91 6.33
N VAL A 12 -10.84 -24.67 5.01
CA VAL A 12 -9.72 -23.94 4.42
C VAL A 12 -9.97 -22.45 4.54
N ALA A 13 -9.12 -21.75 5.29
CA ALA A 13 -9.13 -20.30 5.31
C ALA A 13 -8.49 -19.71 4.03
N ASN A 14 -8.90 -18.50 3.65
CA ASN A 14 -8.32 -17.76 2.51
C ASN A 14 -8.24 -18.57 1.22
N VAL A 15 -9.34 -19.25 0.86
CA VAL A 15 -9.47 -19.87 -0.46
C VAL A 15 -9.23 -18.78 -1.52
N PRO A 16 -8.34 -19.00 -2.51
CA PRO A 16 -8.07 -17.99 -3.53
C PRO A 16 -9.35 -17.53 -4.24
N PRO A 17 -9.43 -16.27 -4.69
CA PRO A 17 -10.53 -15.81 -5.54
C PRO A 17 -10.78 -16.78 -6.70
N HIS A 18 -12.03 -16.98 -7.09
CA HIS A 18 -12.43 -17.90 -8.16
C HIS A 18 -12.18 -19.39 -7.91
N TYR A 19 -11.91 -19.78 -6.65
CA TYR A 19 -11.74 -21.17 -6.24
C TYR A 19 -12.66 -21.51 -5.08
N ALA A 20 -12.93 -22.79 -4.90
CA ALA A 20 -13.64 -23.32 -3.74
C ALA A 20 -12.89 -24.53 -3.16
N ALA A 21 -12.96 -24.68 -1.84
CA ALA A 21 -12.47 -25.88 -1.18
C ALA A 21 -13.49 -27.02 -1.30
N SER A 22 -13.03 -28.23 -1.54
CA SER A 22 -13.86 -29.44 -1.58
C SER A 22 -13.20 -30.56 -0.77
N PRO A 23 -13.86 -31.05 0.31
CA PRO A 23 -15.12 -30.52 0.88
C PRO A 23 -14.95 -29.09 1.41
N ALA A 24 -16.06 -28.36 1.63
CA ALA A 24 -16.01 -27.01 2.18
C ALA A 24 -15.52 -26.99 3.62
N SER A 25 -15.93 -28.00 4.39
CA SER A 25 -15.49 -28.26 5.77
C SER A 25 -15.56 -29.73 6.11
N VAL A 26 -14.90 -30.11 7.19
CA VAL A 26 -14.89 -31.49 7.74
C VAL A 26 -15.05 -31.43 9.25
N ALA A 27 -16.05 -32.11 9.78
CA ALA A 27 -16.25 -32.24 11.21
C ALA A 27 -15.15 -33.10 11.84
N VAL A 28 -14.53 -32.61 12.92
CA VAL A 28 -13.50 -33.30 13.66
C VAL A 28 -14.08 -33.78 14.99
N PRO A 29 -14.06 -35.10 15.27
CA PRO A 29 -14.56 -35.59 16.56
C PRO A 29 -13.73 -35.04 17.72
N SER A 30 -14.37 -34.52 18.73
CA SER A 30 -13.75 -34.12 19.98
C SER A 30 -13.20 -35.33 20.73
N GLY A 31 -11.86 -35.44 20.86
CA GLY A 31 -11.19 -36.48 21.65
C GLY A 31 -9.67 -36.50 21.44
N PRO A 32 -8.91 -37.06 22.40
CA PRO A 32 -7.47 -36.84 22.45
C PRO A 32 -6.60 -37.66 21.49
N ASN A 33 -7.12 -38.45 20.56
CA ASN A 33 -6.26 -39.29 19.72
C ASN A 33 -6.75 -39.52 18.30
N ASN A 34 -5.82 -39.34 17.35
CA ASN A 34 -5.88 -39.70 15.94
C ASN A 34 -6.97 -38.99 15.10
N ILE A 35 -6.76 -37.71 14.88
CA ILE A 35 -7.42 -37.06 13.74
C ILE A 35 -6.82 -37.66 12.47
N PRO A 36 -7.57 -38.36 11.62
CA PRO A 36 -7.06 -38.84 10.35
C PRO A 36 -6.65 -37.66 9.49
N PRO A 37 -5.65 -37.79 8.62
CA PRO A 37 -5.25 -36.72 7.71
C PRO A 37 -6.44 -36.29 6.86
N VAL A 38 -6.80 -35.00 6.96
CA VAL A 38 -7.87 -34.38 6.18
C VAL A 38 -7.25 -33.69 4.97
N SER A 39 -7.81 -33.94 3.79
CA SER A 39 -7.37 -33.32 2.54
C SER A 39 -8.50 -32.48 1.95
N PHE A 40 -8.19 -31.27 1.59
CA PHE A 40 -9.07 -30.37 0.86
C PHE A 40 -8.52 -30.15 -0.55
N ALA A 41 -9.37 -30.33 -1.56
CA ALA A 41 -9.04 -29.95 -2.92
C ALA A 41 -9.47 -28.51 -3.17
N ILE A 42 -8.58 -27.70 -3.72
CA ILE A 42 -8.93 -26.34 -4.17
C ILE A 42 -9.30 -26.43 -5.65
N GLN A 43 -10.56 -26.17 -5.96
CA GLN A 43 -11.15 -26.35 -7.29
C GLN A 43 -11.50 -25.01 -7.92
N PRO A 44 -11.17 -24.78 -9.21
CA PRO A 44 -11.54 -23.56 -9.91
C PRO A 44 -13.07 -23.45 -10.07
N GLN A 45 -13.58 -22.23 -9.92
CA GLN A 45 -14.98 -21.89 -10.14
C GLN A 45 -15.11 -21.08 -11.43
N GLY A 46 -15.35 -21.77 -12.54
CA GLY A 46 -15.50 -21.16 -13.84
C GLY A 46 -14.15 -20.90 -14.58
N THR A 47 -14.25 -20.15 -15.69
CA THR A 47 -13.14 -19.79 -16.56
C THR A 47 -12.88 -18.30 -16.40
N VAL A 48 -11.86 -17.94 -15.62
CA VAL A 48 -11.55 -16.57 -15.24
C VAL A 48 -10.13 -16.23 -15.62
N ASN A 49 -9.95 -15.16 -16.38
CA ASN A 49 -8.66 -14.57 -16.68
C ASN A 49 -8.42 -13.40 -15.72
N ASP A 50 -7.42 -13.51 -14.86
CA ASP A 50 -7.13 -12.51 -13.84
C ASP A 50 -5.64 -12.59 -13.46
N ALA A 51 -4.93 -11.46 -13.56
CA ALA A 51 -3.52 -11.36 -13.20
C ALA A 51 -3.29 -10.12 -12.35
N SER A 52 -2.74 -10.29 -11.19
CA SER A 52 -2.44 -9.21 -10.27
C SER A 52 -0.96 -8.85 -10.25
N VAL A 53 -0.64 -7.62 -9.84
CA VAL A 53 0.73 -7.16 -9.63
C VAL A 53 0.93 -6.63 -8.21
N ASN A 54 2.12 -6.91 -7.66
CA ASN A 54 2.58 -6.36 -6.39
C ASN A 54 3.97 -5.74 -6.59
N LEU A 55 4.27 -4.64 -5.89
CA LEU A 55 5.52 -3.89 -5.98
C LEU A 55 6.02 -3.56 -4.58
N VAL A 56 7.27 -3.91 -4.28
CA VAL A 56 7.90 -3.69 -2.97
C VAL A 56 9.34 -3.23 -3.13
N ALA A 57 9.77 -2.24 -2.35
CA ALA A 57 11.17 -1.88 -2.20
C ALA A 57 11.80 -2.65 -1.04
N ALA A 58 12.98 -3.22 -1.23
CA ALA A 58 13.71 -3.98 -0.22
C ALA A 58 14.17 -3.13 0.97
N SER A 59 14.36 -1.82 0.75
CA SER A 59 14.72 -0.84 1.76
C SER A 59 14.04 0.50 1.45
N GLN A 60 14.12 1.46 2.37
CA GLN A 60 13.71 2.84 2.10
C GLN A 60 14.63 3.49 1.05
N PHE A 61 14.11 4.48 0.30
CA PHE A 61 14.90 5.20 -0.70
C PHE A 61 15.84 6.20 -0.03
N ARG A 62 17.12 5.87 0.01
CA ARG A 62 18.15 6.71 0.60
C ARG A 62 18.96 7.45 -0.47
N ALA A 63 19.08 8.77 -0.32
CA ALA A 63 19.82 9.61 -1.26
C ALA A 63 21.25 9.11 -1.52
N GLY A 64 21.58 8.81 -2.79
CA GLY A 64 22.89 8.34 -3.23
C GLY A 64 23.15 6.85 -3.01
N TYR A 65 22.17 6.08 -2.55
CA TYR A 65 22.34 4.64 -2.28
C TYR A 65 21.55 3.77 -3.23
N ASP A 66 22.04 2.56 -3.39
CA ASP A 66 21.39 1.52 -4.17
C ASP A 66 20.24 0.88 -3.37
N ASN A 67 19.21 0.46 -4.08
CA ASN A 67 18.06 -0.26 -3.54
C ASN A 67 17.63 -1.36 -4.52
N THR A 68 16.80 -2.28 -4.06
CA THR A 68 16.22 -3.32 -4.89
C THR A 68 14.70 -3.19 -4.89
N LEU A 69 14.10 -3.16 -6.07
CA LEU A 69 12.65 -3.28 -6.25
C LEU A 69 12.30 -4.73 -6.60
N TYR A 70 11.26 -5.23 -5.98
CA TYR A 70 10.65 -6.52 -6.29
C TYR A 70 9.26 -6.32 -6.87
N ILE A 71 9.02 -6.90 -8.04
CA ILE A 71 7.71 -6.91 -8.66
C ILE A 71 7.28 -8.37 -8.78
N ASN A 72 6.06 -8.64 -8.35
CA ASN A 72 5.49 -9.98 -8.41
C ASN A 72 4.21 -9.95 -9.22
N VAL A 73 4.19 -10.62 -10.37
CA VAL A 73 2.99 -10.83 -11.19
C VAL A 73 2.45 -12.21 -10.85
N LYS A 74 1.20 -12.26 -10.40
CA LYS A 74 0.52 -13.51 -10.00
C LYS A 74 -0.70 -13.75 -10.88
N ASN A 75 -0.88 -14.97 -11.34
CA ASN A 75 -2.13 -15.42 -11.95
C ASN A 75 -3.12 -15.78 -10.84
N THR A 76 -4.09 -14.91 -10.61
CA THR A 76 -5.18 -15.06 -9.64
C THR A 76 -6.43 -15.69 -10.25
N GLY A 77 -6.43 -15.84 -11.58
CA GLY A 77 -7.50 -16.50 -12.33
C GLY A 77 -7.39 -18.03 -12.36
N THR A 78 -8.24 -18.62 -13.18
CA THR A 78 -8.39 -20.08 -13.32
C THR A 78 -7.83 -20.63 -14.64
N VAL A 79 -7.42 -19.75 -15.54
CA VAL A 79 -6.80 -20.11 -16.84
C VAL A 79 -5.37 -19.61 -16.92
N VAL A 80 -4.63 -20.15 -17.87
CA VAL A 80 -3.23 -19.71 -18.12
C VAL A 80 -3.21 -18.27 -18.57
N ALA A 81 -2.46 -17.42 -17.87
CA ALA A 81 -2.32 -16.00 -18.17
C ALA A 81 -1.10 -15.71 -19.06
N SER A 82 -1.23 -14.70 -19.90
CA SER A 82 -0.16 -14.12 -20.72
C SER A 82 -0.42 -12.63 -20.87
N GLY A 83 0.65 -11.85 -20.89
CA GLY A 83 0.48 -10.39 -20.96
C GLY A 83 1.80 -9.63 -20.89
N GLN A 84 1.71 -8.38 -20.49
CA GLN A 84 2.85 -7.48 -20.30
C GLN A 84 2.84 -6.94 -18.87
N LEU A 85 4.02 -6.84 -18.28
CA LEU A 85 4.30 -6.02 -17.10
C LEU A 85 4.95 -4.73 -17.58
N LYS A 86 4.44 -3.58 -17.15
CA LYS A 86 5.04 -2.26 -17.35
C LYS A 86 5.40 -1.66 -16.01
N LEU A 87 6.59 -1.08 -15.92
CA LEU A 87 7.06 -0.36 -14.74
C LEU A 87 7.55 1.03 -15.17
N ALA A 88 6.87 2.08 -14.69
CA ALA A 88 7.33 3.45 -14.85
C ALA A 88 8.20 3.82 -13.64
N LEU A 89 9.50 4.08 -13.89
CA LEU A 89 10.43 4.53 -12.86
C LEU A 89 10.25 6.01 -12.56
N ASN A 90 10.42 6.38 -11.29
CA ASN A 90 10.51 7.77 -10.90
C ASN A 90 11.80 8.40 -11.45
N PRO A 91 11.80 9.67 -11.91
CA PRO A 91 13.00 10.35 -12.42
C PRO A 91 14.18 10.45 -11.43
N LEU A 92 13.94 10.31 -10.14
CA LEU A 92 14.98 10.27 -9.09
C LEU A 92 15.71 8.91 -9.02
N LEU A 93 15.26 7.92 -9.79
CA LEU A 93 15.79 6.56 -9.77
C LEU A 93 16.50 6.25 -11.08
N SER A 94 17.73 5.77 -10.98
CA SER A 94 18.47 5.24 -12.13
C SER A 94 18.55 3.71 -12.07
N LEU A 95 18.26 3.07 -13.20
CA LEU A 95 18.33 1.62 -13.31
C LEU A 95 19.81 1.15 -13.35
N ILE A 96 20.15 0.19 -12.49
CA ILE A 96 21.45 -0.49 -12.51
C ILE A 96 21.32 -1.79 -13.30
N SER A 97 20.35 -2.63 -12.95
CA SER A 97 20.12 -3.92 -13.61
C SER A 97 18.69 -4.44 -13.37
N THR A 98 18.25 -5.38 -14.20
CA THR A 98 16.99 -6.10 -13.99
C THR A 98 17.18 -7.61 -14.18
N THR A 99 16.39 -8.39 -13.41
CA THR A 99 16.32 -9.84 -13.52
C THR A 99 14.86 -10.30 -13.49
N PRO A 100 14.34 -10.90 -14.58
CA PRO A 100 14.95 -11.00 -15.92
C PRO A 100 15.16 -9.63 -16.56
N ALA A 101 16.01 -9.57 -17.59
CA ALA A 101 16.17 -8.35 -18.38
C ALA A 101 14.83 -7.90 -18.96
N ALA A 102 14.61 -6.59 -19.06
CA ALA A 102 13.45 -6.04 -19.74
C ALA A 102 13.49 -6.38 -21.25
N ASP A 103 12.35 -6.71 -21.81
CA ASP A 103 12.25 -6.98 -23.25
C ASP A 103 12.33 -5.66 -24.06
N GLU A 104 11.83 -4.58 -23.47
CA GLU A 104 11.81 -3.25 -24.08
C GLU A 104 11.91 -2.16 -23.02
N THR A 105 12.46 -1.00 -23.41
CA THR A 105 12.49 0.21 -22.59
C THR A 105 12.05 1.40 -23.43
N ILE A 106 10.98 2.09 -23.01
CA ILE A 106 10.45 3.27 -23.67
C ILE A 106 10.47 4.45 -22.69
N GLY A 107 11.42 5.38 -22.89
CA GLY A 107 11.67 6.44 -21.91
C GLY A 107 12.02 5.85 -20.55
N ASP A 108 11.27 6.23 -19.52
CA ASP A 108 11.45 5.72 -18.15
C ASP A 108 10.62 4.45 -17.86
N THR A 109 9.99 3.85 -18.87
CA THR A 109 9.12 2.67 -18.73
C THR A 109 9.83 1.41 -19.19
N LEU A 110 9.98 0.46 -18.29
CA LEU A 110 10.46 -0.90 -18.55
C LEU A 110 9.28 -1.82 -18.86
N ILE A 111 9.44 -2.71 -19.85
CA ILE A 111 8.39 -3.62 -20.31
C ILE A 111 8.94 -5.05 -20.35
N TRP A 112 8.18 -5.97 -19.76
CA TRP A 112 8.41 -7.42 -19.84
C TRP A 112 7.17 -8.12 -20.37
N ASN A 113 7.37 -9.01 -21.30
CA ASN A 113 6.33 -9.92 -21.77
C ASN A 113 6.36 -11.21 -20.92
N PHE A 114 5.21 -11.67 -20.53
CA PHE A 114 5.10 -12.96 -19.88
C PHE A 114 4.06 -13.83 -20.58
N ALA A 115 4.35 -15.13 -20.61
CA ALA A 115 3.47 -16.13 -21.22
C ALA A 115 3.41 -17.36 -20.34
N SER A 116 2.34 -18.15 -20.51
CA SER A 116 2.17 -19.45 -19.87
C SER A 116 2.24 -19.43 -18.34
N LEU A 117 1.84 -18.32 -17.72
CA LEU A 117 1.75 -18.23 -16.26
C LEU A 117 0.55 -19.06 -15.79
N GLN A 118 0.83 -20.21 -15.18
CA GLN A 118 -0.20 -21.14 -14.72
C GLN A 118 -1.04 -20.54 -13.59
N PRO A 119 -2.31 -20.96 -13.42
CA PRO A 119 -3.14 -20.57 -12.30
C PRO A 119 -2.45 -20.71 -10.95
N LEU A 120 -2.61 -19.74 -10.06
CA LEU A 120 -2.01 -19.63 -8.73
C LEU A 120 -0.48 -19.55 -8.70
N LYS A 121 0.17 -19.48 -9.88
CA LYS A 121 1.63 -19.26 -9.97
C LYS A 121 1.96 -17.79 -10.10
N GLU A 122 3.20 -17.46 -9.74
CA GLU A 122 3.76 -16.11 -9.80
C GLU A 122 5.03 -16.06 -10.64
N ARG A 123 5.31 -14.88 -11.18
CA ARG A 123 6.57 -14.55 -11.84
C ARG A 123 7.16 -13.32 -11.15
N LYS A 124 8.40 -13.46 -10.69
CA LYS A 124 9.13 -12.43 -9.96
C LYS A 124 10.07 -11.67 -10.90
N PHE A 125 10.15 -10.36 -10.70
CA PHE A 125 11.06 -9.44 -11.36
C PHE A 125 11.79 -8.65 -10.28
N GLN A 126 13.08 -8.46 -10.44
CA GLN A 126 13.92 -7.76 -9.49
C GLN A 126 14.72 -6.69 -10.23
N LEU A 127 14.75 -5.49 -9.70
CA LEU A 127 15.51 -4.37 -10.24
C LEU A 127 16.47 -3.85 -9.18
N ALA A 128 17.74 -3.73 -9.54
CA ALA A 128 18.68 -2.91 -8.80
C ALA A 128 18.60 -1.48 -9.34
N ILE A 129 18.43 -0.51 -8.46
CA ILE A 129 18.29 0.91 -8.77
C ILE A 129 19.18 1.74 -7.86
N ASN A 130 19.56 2.93 -8.29
CA ASN A 130 20.24 3.93 -7.45
C ASN A 130 19.32 5.14 -7.27
N THR A 131 19.24 5.66 -6.06
CA THR A 131 18.47 6.86 -5.73
C THR A 131 19.34 8.10 -5.90
N ALA A 132 18.89 9.12 -6.62
CA ALA A 132 19.60 10.38 -6.81
C ALA A 132 19.92 11.05 -5.47
N VAL A 133 21.02 11.83 -5.44
CA VAL A 133 21.39 12.64 -4.27
C VAL A 133 20.53 13.90 -4.26
N VAL A 134 19.44 13.85 -3.50
CA VAL A 134 18.45 14.93 -3.32
C VAL A 134 18.15 15.11 -1.84
N PRO A 135 17.54 16.25 -1.42
CA PRO A 135 17.09 16.44 -0.03
C PRO A 135 16.10 15.35 0.42
N PRO A 136 16.09 15.01 1.72
CA PRO A 136 15.05 14.15 2.28
C PRO A 136 13.65 14.78 2.12
N GLY A 137 12.64 13.93 1.93
CA GLY A 137 11.26 14.35 1.71
C GLY A 137 10.86 14.48 0.25
N GLU A 138 11.80 14.34 -0.71
CA GLU A 138 11.44 14.30 -2.13
C GLU A 138 10.62 13.03 -2.44
N PRO A 139 9.47 13.16 -3.13
CA PRO A 139 8.56 12.04 -3.37
C PRO A 139 9.13 11.06 -4.41
N VAL A 140 8.99 9.79 -4.12
CA VAL A 140 9.33 8.68 -5.01
C VAL A 140 8.04 7.90 -5.32
N LEU A 141 7.45 8.18 -6.47
CA LEU A 141 6.28 7.47 -6.96
C LEU A 141 6.69 6.50 -8.07
N ILE A 142 6.39 5.22 -7.89
CA ILE A 142 6.66 4.16 -8.87
C ILE A 142 5.35 3.44 -9.15
N LYS A 143 5.05 3.21 -10.43
CA LYS A 143 3.84 2.50 -10.84
C LYS A 143 4.22 1.25 -11.64
N ALA A 144 3.73 0.10 -11.18
CA ALA A 144 3.74 -1.15 -11.94
C ALA A 144 2.32 -1.46 -12.44
N GLU A 145 2.19 -1.93 -13.68
CA GLU A 145 0.91 -2.25 -14.31
C GLU A 145 1.01 -3.54 -15.10
N VAL A 146 0.09 -4.46 -14.88
CA VAL A 146 -0.08 -5.69 -15.65
C VAL A 146 -1.18 -5.48 -16.69
N LEU A 147 -0.88 -5.83 -17.95
CA LEU A 147 -1.84 -5.85 -19.06
C LEU A 147 -2.06 -7.30 -19.48
N ASN A 148 -3.21 -7.85 -19.15
CA ASN A 148 -3.58 -9.26 -19.34
C ASN A 148 -4.86 -9.40 -20.19
N GLY A 149 -5.00 -8.63 -21.26
CA GLY A 149 -6.12 -8.76 -22.20
C GLY A 149 -7.49 -8.57 -21.55
N ALA A 150 -8.31 -9.62 -21.56
CA ALA A 150 -9.66 -9.59 -20.97
C ALA A 150 -9.60 -9.97 -19.48
N ASP A 151 -8.93 -9.18 -18.68
CA ASP A 151 -8.81 -9.34 -17.25
C ASP A 151 -10.14 -9.08 -16.53
N SER A 152 -10.48 -9.89 -15.56
CA SER A 152 -11.76 -9.83 -14.85
C SER A 152 -11.77 -8.85 -13.68
N ASP A 153 -10.59 -8.51 -13.13
CA ASP A 153 -10.42 -7.57 -12.02
C ASP A 153 -9.29 -6.58 -12.29
N LEU A 154 -9.62 -5.47 -12.94
CA LEU A 154 -8.65 -4.41 -13.25
C LEU A 154 -8.14 -3.65 -12.01
N THR A 155 -8.74 -3.84 -10.84
CA THR A 155 -8.33 -3.13 -9.62
C THR A 155 -7.03 -3.67 -9.05
N ASN A 156 -6.70 -4.93 -9.30
CA ASN A 156 -5.48 -5.58 -8.85
C ASN A 156 -4.34 -5.55 -9.90
N ASN A 157 -4.59 -4.95 -11.07
CA ASN A 157 -3.63 -4.86 -12.18
C ASN A 157 -2.62 -3.73 -12.02
N VAL A 158 -2.76 -2.89 -11.01
CA VAL A 158 -1.89 -1.75 -10.75
C VAL A 158 -1.38 -1.79 -9.32
N ALA A 159 -0.06 -1.69 -9.18
CA ALA A 159 0.60 -1.47 -7.89
C ALA A 159 1.34 -0.13 -7.91
N VAL A 160 1.16 0.65 -6.85
CA VAL A 160 1.82 1.95 -6.68
C VAL A 160 2.64 1.90 -5.41
N LEU A 161 3.90 2.32 -5.51
CA LEU A 161 4.78 2.56 -4.38
C LEU A 161 4.94 4.08 -4.27
N ASP A 162 4.41 4.66 -3.19
CA ASP A 162 4.45 6.07 -2.88
C ASP A 162 5.22 6.26 -1.58
N GLU A 163 6.48 6.62 -1.70
CA GLU A 163 7.42 6.79 -0.59
C GLU A 163 8.17 8.13 -0.75
N GLN A 164 9.10 8.41 0.17
CA GLN A 164 9.92 9.61 0.13
C GLN A 164 11.39 9.24 0.29
N VAL A 165 12.28 10.06 -0.28
CA VAL A 165 13.70 9.93 -0.04
C VAL A 165 14.01 10.25 1.41
N VAL A 166 14.82 9.40 2.06
CA VAL A 166 15.27 9.57 3.44
C VAL A 166 16.79 9.82 3.52
N SER A 167 17.26 10.43 4.61
CA SER A 167 18.69 10.68 4.85
C SER A 167 19.34 9.61 5.72
N SER A 168 18.65 9.22 6.80
CA SER A 168 19.04 8.12 7.67
C SER A 168 17.81 7.28 7.99
N TYR A 169 17.98 5.97 8.08
CA TYR A 169 16.87 5.04 8.33
C TYR A 169 17.35 3.85 9.15
N ASP A 170 16.42 3.19 9.82
CA ASP A 170 16.66 1.87 10.39
C ASP A 170 16.38 0.84 9.30
N PRO A 171 17.35 0.01 8.89
CA PRO A 171 17.13 -1.01 7.86
C PRO A 171 16.25 -2.18 8.31
N ASN A 172 15.95 -2.25 9.61
CA ASN A 172 15.04 -3.21 10.20
C ASN A 172 13.74 -2.50 10.56
N ASP A 173 12.95 -2.15 9.56
CA ASP A 173 11.78 -1.32 9.67
C ASP A 173 10.48 -2.06 9.36
N LYS A 174 9.39 -1.42 9.74
CA LYS A 174 8.03 -1.84 9.41
C LYS A 174 7.25 -0.69 8.79
N SER A 175 6.49 -0.97 7.75
CA SER A 175 5.56 -0.03 7.14
C SER A 175 4.16 -0.62 7.03
N VAL A 176 3.16 0.24 6.86
CA VAL A 176 1.75 -0.11 6.67
C VAL A 176 1.17 0.69 5.51
N SER A 177 0.23 0.10 4.77
CA SER A 177 -0.39 0.70 3.58
C SER A 177 -1.19 1.98 3.87
N ALA A 178 -1.77 2.09 5.07
CA ALA A 178 -2.58 3.23 5.47
C ALA A 178 -2.34 3.59 6.94
N THR A 179 -2.03 4.85 7.20
CA THR A 179 -1.92 5.41 8.56
C THR A 179 -3.24 5.98 9.08
N HIS A 180 -4.22 6.18 8.18
CA HIS A 180 -5.55 6.68 8.50
C HIS A 180 -6.59 5.93 7.67
N ILE A 181 -7.66 5.48 8.30
CA ILE A 181 -8.80 4.83 7.64
C ILE A 181 -10.08 5.57 8.03
N PRO A 182 -10.89 6.00 7.05
CA PRO A 182 -12.21 6.56 7.32
C PRO A 182 -13.13 5.51 7.96
N ALA A 183 -13.90 5.89 8.98
CA ALA A 183 -14.76 4.96 9.73
C ALA A 183 -15.82 4.24 8.86
N ASN A 184 -16.20 4.79 7.72
CA ASN A 184 -17.14 4.16 6.77
C ASN A 184 -16.47 3.16 5.81
N GLU A 185 -15.14 3.03 5.83
CA GLU A 185 -14.40 2.14 4.94
C GLU A 185 -13.85 0.90 5.67
N ILE A 186 -13.98 0.84 7.00
CA ILE A 186 -13.43 -0.22 7.87
C ILE A 186 -13.78 -1.63 7.38
N ASP A 187 -15.05 -1.87 7.01
CA ASP A 187 -15.54 -3.21 6.65
C ASP A 187 -14.92 -3.74 5.34
N ASN A 188 -14.39 -2.87 4.50
CA ASN A 188 -13.81 -3.21 3.21
C ASN A 188 -12.28 -3.02 3.17
N GLU A 189 -11.71 -2.45 4.22
CA GLU A 189 -10.29 -2.09 4.22
C GLU A 189 -9.41 -3.27 4.65
N GLU A 190 -8.30 -3.37 3.97
CA GLU A 190 -7.25 -4.34 4.26
C GLU A 190 -5.92 -3.61 4.49
N LEU A 191 -5.29 -3.84 5.63
CA LEU A 191 -3.98 -3.30 5.92
C LEU A 191 -2.89 -4.23 5.39
N THR A 192 -2.01 -3.68 4.57
CA THR A 192 -0.80 -4.35 4.10
C THR A 192 0.39 -3.90 4.94
N TYR A 193 1.05 -4.85 5.58
CA TYR A 193 2.26 -4.63 6.36
C TYR A 193 3.47 -5.16 5.61
N THR A 194 4.55 -4.37 5.60
CA THR A 194 5.86 -4.81 5.09
C THR A 194 6.87 -4.75 6.23
N VAL A 195 7.52 -5.87 6.54
CA VAL A 195 8.63 -5.95 7.49
C VAL A 195 9.89 -6.14 6.68
N ARG A 196 10.85 -5.19 6.78
CA ARG A 196 12.13 -5.21 6.11
C ARG A 196 13.24 -5.51 7.11
N PHE A 197 14.29 -6.17 6.64
CA PHE A 197 15.44 -6.49 7.47
C PHE A 197 16.74 -6.48 6.66
N GLN A 198 17.84 -6.17 7.35
CA GLN A 198 19.18 -6.18 6.75
C GLN A 198 20.19 -6.82 7.69
N ASN A 199 21.06 -7.65 7.16
CA ASN A 199 22.19 -8.19 7.90
C ASN A 199 23.31 -7.14 8.00
N LEU A 200 23.36 -6.43 9.14
CA LEU A 200 24.42 -5.48 9.49
C LEU A 200 25.60 -6.15 10.24
N GLY A 201 25.55 -7.47 10.38
CA GLY A 201 26.64 -8.23 10.96
C GLY A 201 27.88 -8.30 10.06
N ASN A 202 28.81 -9.15 10.44
CA ASN A 202 30.10 -9.31 9.75
C ASN A 202 30.25 -10.69 9.07
N ILE A 203 29.22 -11.53 9.16
CA ILE A 203 29.15 -12.87 8.53
C ILE A 203 27.74 -13.08 7.94
N GLU A 204 27.65 -14.04 7.04
CA GLU A 204 26.38 -14.50 6.50
C GLU A 204 25.44 -15.00 7.62
N THR A 205 24.16 -14.64 7.58
CA THR A 205 23.12 -15.10 8.49
C THR A 205 22.49 -16.37 7.90
N ASP A 206 22.44 -17.44 8.68
CA ASP A 206 21.93 -18.74 8.24
C ASP A 206 20.40 -18.76 8.20
N PHE A 207 19.74 -18.19 9.21
CA PHE A 207 18.27 -18.12 9.28
C PHE A 207 17.78 -16.85 9.94
N ILE A 208 16.57 -16.44 9.58
CA ILE A 208 15.86 -15.32 10.19
C ILE A 208 14.47 -15.77 10.64
N THR A 209 14.10 -15.36 11.85
CA THR A 209 12.73 -15.53 12.36
C THR A 209 12.14 -14.16 12.64
N ILE A 210 10.95 -13.88 12.08
CA ILE A 210 10.17 -12.68 12.38
C ILE A 210 8.98 -13.10 13.20
N ARG A 211 8.74 -12.41 14.32
CA ARG A 211 7.56 -12.55 15.16
C ARG A 211 6.79 -11.24 15.17
N ASP A 212 5.56 -11.29 14.75
CA ASP A 212 4.68 -10.14 14.60
C ASP A 212 3.37 -10.38 15.36
N THR A 213 3.17 -9.68 16.46
CA THR A 213 1.96 -9.83 17.25
C THR A 213 0.89 -8.88 16.75
N LEU A 214 -0.11 -9.41 16.07
CA LEU A 214 -1.22 -8.64 15.52
C LEU A 214 -2.04 -7.96 16.61
N SER A 215 -2.53 -6.75 16.36
CA SER A 215 -3.52 -6.07 17.18
C SER A 215 -4.81 -6.90 17.30
N GLU A 216 -5.52 -6.77 18.42
CA GLU A 216 -6.86 -7.39 18.60
C GLU A 216 -7.90 -6.86 17.60
N SER A 217 -7.66 -5.69 17.04
CA SER A 217 -8.47 -5.04 16.01
C SER A 217 -8.33 -5.68 14.62
N LEU A 218 -7.37 -6.60 14.43
CA LEU A 218 -7.13 -7.28 13.15
C LEU A 218 -7.75 -8.67 13.13
N ASP A 219 -8.28 -9.05 11.97
CA ASP A 219 -8.84 -10.38 11.75
C ASP A 219 -7.72 -11.37 11.36
N VAL A 220 -7.27 -12.14 12.34
CA VAL A 220 -6.20 -13.15 12.16
C VAL A 220 -6.55 -14.19 11.08
N ALA A 221 -7.83 -14.54 10.93
CA ALA A 221 -8.26 -15.51 9.93
C ALA A 221 -8.15 -14.97 8.48
N SER A 222 -8.09 -13.65 8.33
CA SER A 222 -7.93 -12.99 7.03
C SER A 222 -6.47 -12.84 6.59
N VAL A 223 -5.49 -13.16 7.45
CA VAL A 223 -4.06 -13.00 7.15
C VAL A 223 -3.68 -13.80 5.90
N ARG A 224 -3.06 -13.11 4.97
CA ARG A 224 -2.47 -13.71 3.77
C ARG A 224 -1.10 -13.10 3.48
N VAL A 225 -0.12 -13.93 3.16
CA VAL A 225 1.19 -13.46 2.73
C VAL A 225 1.12 -13.08 1.26
N LEU A 226 1.52 -11.86 0.94
CA LEU A 226 1.49 -11.32 -0.41
C LEU A 226 2.74 -11.70 -1.18
N THR A 227 3.91 -11.45 -0.56
CA THR A 227 5.20 -11.78 -1.15
C THR A 227 6.30 -11.76 -0.08
N ALA A 228 7.44 -12.37 -0.40
CA ALA A 228 8.65 -12.28 0.39
C ALA A 228 9.88 -12.33 -0.53
N SER A 229 10.98 -11.76 -0.06
CA SER A 229 12.26 -11.72 -0.80
C SER A 229 12.91 -13.11 -0.96
N HIS A 230 12.74 -13.98 0.02
CA HIS A 230 13.36 -15.29 0.11
C HIS A 230 12.34 -16.40 0.39
N PRO A 231 12.66 -17.67 0.16
CA PRO A 231 11.82 -18.79 0.58
C PRO A 231 11.55 -18.73 2.09
N TYR A 232 10.33 -18.98 2.48
CA TYR A 232 9.88 -18.89 3.88
C TYR A 232 8.85 -19.95 4.21
N GLU A 233 8.72 -20.23 5.50
CA GLU A 233 7.58 -20.90 6.13
C GLU A 233 6.92 -19.93 7.09
N TRP A 234 5.61 -20.06 7.31
CA TRP A 234 4.93 -19.23 8.28
C TRP A 234 3.83 -19.97 9.01
N GLN A 235 3.52 -19.52 10.21
CA GLN A 235 2.44 -20.05 11.05
C GLN A 235 1.91 -18.97 11.99
N ILE A 236 0.77 -19.26 12.61
CA ILE A 236 0.20 -18.43 13.68
C ILE A 236 0.42 -19.17 15.01
N GLU A 237 1.08 -18.50 15.94
CA GLU A 237 1.28 -18.99 17.31
C GLU A 237 0.42 -18.15 18.28
N ASP A 238 0.03 -18.73 19.40
CA ASP A 238 -0.72 -18.06 20.48
C ASP A 238 -1.97 -17.29 19.97
N GLY A 239 -2.58 -17.78 18.93
CA GLY A 239 -3.80 -17.26 18.31
C GLY A 239 -3.64 -15.97 17.51
N ARG A 240 -2.53 -15.22 17.62
CA ARG A 240 -2.33 -13.94 16.91
C ARG A 240 -0.87 -13.55 16.63
N VAL A 241 0.08 -14.39 16.94
CA VAL A 241 1.50 -14.12 16.66
C VAL A 241 1.84 -14.74 15.33
N LEU A 242 2.07 -13.92 14.30
CA LEU A 242 2.59 -14.39 13.02
C LEU A 242 4.08 -14.69 13.17
N VAL A 243 4.48 -15.89 12.81
CA VAL A 243 5.87 -16.32 12.82
C VAL A 243 6.29 -16.69 11.43
N PHE A 244 7.23 -15.91 10.87
CA PHE A 244 7.85 -16.20 9.57
C PHE A 244 9.25 -16.75 9.81
N ARG A 245 9.60 -17.85 9.15
CA ARG A 245 10.92 -18.48 9.23
C ARG A 245 11.54 -18.58 7.85
N PHE A 246 12.70 -17.95 7.68
CA PHE A 246 13.55 -18.03 6.50
C PHE A 246 14.72 -18.96 6.83
N ASN A 247 14.66 -20.22 6.41
CA ASN A 247 15.68 -21.22 6.75
C ASN A 247 15.83 -22.26 5.63
N PRO A 248 17.03 -22.34 4.95
CA PRO A 248 18.14 -21.39 5.07
C PRO A 248 17.89 -20.10 4.28
N ILE A 249 18.35 -18.95 4.77
CA ILE A 249 18.27 -17.67 4.04
C ILE A 249 19.60 -17.29 3.39
N ARG A 250 20.73 -17.52 4.05
CA ARG A 250 22.09 -17.19 3.60
C ARG A 250 22.21 -15.72 3.19
N LEU A 251 21.85 -14.84 4.11
CA LEU A 251 21.82 -13.40 3.89
C LEU A 251 23.22 -12.82 4.08
N ALA A 252 23.82 -12.31 3.00
CA ALA A 252 25.16 -11.73 3.03
C ALA A 252 25.25 -10.54 4.00
N PRO A 253 26.41 -10.27 4.63
CA PRO A 253 26.59 -9.05 5.40
C PRO A 253 26.63 -7.82 4.49
N ALA A 254 26.09 -6.70 4.97
CA ALA A 254 26.00 -5.44 4.20
C ALA A 254 27.38 -4.90 3.80
N SER A 255 28.42 -5.22 4.55
CA SER A 255 29.80 -4.85 4.27
C SER A 255 30.41 -5.57 3.04
N GLU A 256 29.87 -6.72 2.67
CA GLU A 256 30.32 -7.50 1.51
C GLU A 256 29.45 -7.25 0.28
N ASP A 257 28.11 -7.27 0.46
CA ASP A 257 27.14 -7.04 -0.61
C ASP A 257 25.88 -6.38 -0.06
N SER A 258 25.82 -5.06 -0.19
CA SER A 258 24.69 -4.27 0.32
C SER A 258 23.36 -4.68 -0.30
N LEU A 259 23.30 -4.96 -1.61
CA LEU A 259 22.06 -5.34 -2.29
C LEU A 259 21.54 -6.73 -1.86
N ARG A 260 22.45 -7.67 -1.61
CA ARG A 260 22.11 -9.04 -1.17
C ARG A 260 22.00 -9.19 0.35
N SER A 261 22.21 -8.11 1.11
CA SER A 261 22.07 -8.13 2.57
C SER A 261 20.64 -7.85 3.06
N HIS A 262 19.72 -7.49 2.18
CA HIS A 262 18.35 -7.12 2.50
C HIS A 262 17.36 -8.28 2.29
N GLY A 263 16.31 -8.27 3.08
CA GLY A 263 15.15 -9.08 2.87
C GLY A 263 13.87 -8.43 3.41
N PHE A 264 12.73 -8.99 3.04
CA PHE A 264 11.44 -8.54 3.53
C PHE A 264 10.39 -9.66 3.49
N VAL A 265 9.32 -9.45 4.24
CA VAL A 265 8.03 -10.13 4.07
C VAL A 265 6.91 -9.09 4.03
N GLN A 266 5.95 -9.30 3.16
CA GLN A 266 4.74 -8.51 3.07
C GLN A 266 3.51 -9.38 3.26
N PHE A 267 2.63 -8.96 4.14
CA PHE A 267 1.37 -9.65 4.42
C PHE A 267 0.23 -8.66 4.58
N ALA A 268 -0.98 -9.13 4.33
CA ALA A 268 -2.19 -8.33 4.46
C ALA A 268 -3.16 -8.98 5.44
N THR A 269 -3.97 -8.16 6.10
CA THR A 269 -5.02 -8.58 7.03
C THR A 269 -6.14 -7.56 7.07
N ARG A 270 -7.38 -8.02 7.24
CA ARG A 270 -8.55 -7.16 7.36
C ARG A 270 -8.72 -6.64 8.78
N LEU A 271 -9.41 -5.52 8.87
CA LEU A 271 -9.89 -5.01 10.14
C LEU A 271 -11.07 -5.85 10.65
N LYS A 272 -11.19 -5.96 11.97
CA LYS A 272 -12.42 -6.48 12.57
C LYS A 272 -13.52 -5.43 12.55
N PRO A 273 -14.78 -5.84 12.42
CA PRO A 273 -15.90 -4.92 12.52
C PRO A 273 -16.02 -4.33 13.94
N GLY A 274 -16.62 -3.14 14.04
CA GLY A 274 -16.92 -2.49 15.32
C GLY A 274 -15.84 -1.54 15.84
N LEU A 275 -14.86 -1.19 15.02
CA LEU A 275 -13.91 -0.11 15.33
C LEU A 275 -14.61 1.25 15.22
N GLU A 276 -14.24 2.17 16.13
CA GLU A 276 -14.82 3.51 16.22
C GLU A 276 -13.77 4.59 15.89
N VAL A 277 -14.25 5.79 15.59
CA VAL A 277 -13.38 6.95 15.38
C VAL A 277 -12.53 7.21 16.63
N GLY A 278 -11.22 7.29 16.44
CA GLY A 278 -10.23 7.47 17.51
C GLY A 278 -9.53 6.16 17.91
N ASP A 279 -9.99 4.99 17.42
CA ASP A 279 -9.26 3.74 17.63
C ASP A 279 -7.92 3.77 16.89
N GLU A 280 -6.91 3.21 17.55
CA GLU A 280 -5.56 3.07 17.00
C GLU A 280 -5.16 1.61 16.90
N ILE A 281 -4.64 1.24 15.75
CA ILE A 281 -4.15 -0.11 15.44
C ILE A 281 -2.64 -0.03 15.35
N ALA A 282 -1.97 -0.32 16.48
CA ALA A 282 -0.52 -0.34 16.55
C ALA A 282 0.01 -1.73 16.20
N ASN A 283 1.14 -1.79 15.48
CA ASN A 283 1.80 -3.04 15.16
C ASN A 283 3.32 -2.88 15.11
N THR A 284 4.03 -3.85 15.71
CA THR A 284 5.50 -3.91 15.84
C THR A 284 5.97 -5.33 15.58
N ALA A 285 7.07 -5.49 14.86
CA ALA A 285 7.68 -6.80 14.62
C ALA A 285 9.01 -6.95 15.37
N HIS A 286 9.36 -8.20 15.65
CA HIS A 286 10.62 -8.61 16.28
C HIS A 286 11.36 -9.51 15.30
N ILE A 287 12.58 -9.12 14.89
CA ILE A 287 13.41 -9.82 13.92
C ILE A 287 14.58 -10.46 14.63
N TYR A 288 14.73 -11.76 14.49
CA TYR A 288 15.81 -12.55 15.06
C TYR A 288 16.75 -13.01 13.96
N PHE A 289 18.00 -12.59 14.04
CA PHE A 289 19.08 -13.06 13.17
C PHE A 289 19.81 -14.19 13.87
N ASP A 290 19.71 -15.40 13.36
CA ASP A 290 20.24 -16.63 13.97
C ASP A 290 19.78 -16.75 15.44
N PHE A 291 20.71 -16.88 16.37
CA PHE A 291 20.45 -16.99 17.80
C PHE A 291 20.58 -15.67 18.57
N ASN A 292 20.68 -14.51 17.87
CA ASN A 292 20.84 -13.22 18.49
C ASN A 292 19.53 -12.73 19.14
N PRO A 293 19.61 -11.77 20.07
CA PRO A 293 18.43 -11.07 20.57
C PRO A 293 17.65 -10.39 19.44
N ALA A 294 16.37 -10.18 19.68
CA ALA A 294 15.50 -9.53 18.70
C ALA A 294 15.96 -8.11 18.37
N VAL A 295 16.00 -7.77 17.10
CA VAL A 295 15.95 -6.41 16.61
C VAL A 295 14.47 -6.02 16.49
N VAL A 296 14.05 -4.96 17.17
CA VAL A 296 12.66 -4.51 17.23
C VAL A 296 12.47 -3.41 16.18
N THR A 297 11.48 -3.56 15.31
CA THR A 297 11.16 -2.52 14.31
C THR A 297 10.52 -1.28 14.97
N ASN A 298 10.38 -0.19 14.22
CA ASN A 298 9.46 0.87 14.59
C ASN A 298 8.03 0.31 14.73
N THR A 299 7.22 0.99 15.55
CA THR A 299 5.78 0.74 15.63
C THR A 299 5.07 1.55 14.54
N VAL A 300 4.29 0.88 13.71
CA VAL A 300 3.35 1.55 12.79
C VAL A 300 1.99 1.66 13.46
N VAL A 301 1.30 2.78 13.22
CA VAL A 301 -0.03 3.04 13.78
C VAL A 301 -0.98 3.43 12.65
N THR A 302 -2.13 2.77 12.61
CA THR A 302 -3.26 3.16 11.77
C THR A 302 -4.37 3.68 12.66
N SER A 303 -4.85 4.92 12.43
CA SER A 303 -5.91 5.55 13.20
C SER A 303 -7.23 5.54 12.42
N VAL A 304 -8.31 5.19 13.10
CA VAL A 304 -9.66 5.32 12.54
C VAL A 304 -10.09 6.78 12.67
N THR A 305 -10.38 7.41 11.53
CA THR A 305 -10.68 8.84 11.46
C THR A 305 -12.14 9.09 11.08
N VAL A 306 -12.63 10.28 11.43
CA VAL A 306 -13.89 10.75 10.86
C VAL A 306 -13.73 10.83 9.36
N VAL A 307 -14.73 10.34 8.63
CA VAL A 307 -14.92 10.82 7.28
C VAL A 307 -15.15 12.31 7.43
N ALA A 308 -14.22 13.12 6.96
CA ALA A 308 -14.57 14.50 6.63
C ALA A 308 -15.49 14.42 5.40
N THR A 309 -16.70 13.87 5.58
CA THR A 309 -17.80 14.17 4.68
C THR A 309 -17.98 15.66 4.86
N PHE A 310 -17.49 16.38 3.88
CA PHE A 310 -18.02 17.69 3.63
C PHE A 310 -19.49 17.45 3.25
N GLU A 311 -20.33 17.20 4.27
CA GLU A 311 -21.76 17.41 4.13
C GLU A 311 -21.87 18.90 3.82
N PRO A 312 -22.33 19.30 2.66
CA PRO A 312 -22.76 20.65 2.46
C PRO A 312 -24.09 20.83 3.23
N SER A 313 -24.01 20.74 4.57
CA SER A 313 -25.15 21.03 5.47
C SER A 313 -25.48 22.53 5.51
N GLN A 314 -24.76 23.35 4.76
CA GLN A 314 -25.18 24.62 4.24
C GLN A 314 -24.94 24.57 2.73
N ARG A 315 -25.99 24.82 1.96
CA ARG A 315 -25.93 25.05 0.52
C ARG A 315 -24.68 25.86 0.22
N ALA A 316 -23.67 25.24 -0.40
CA ALA A 316 -22.43 25.92 -0.77
C ALA A 316 -22.84 27.19 -1.55
N LEU A 317 -22.62 28.34 -0.96
CA LEU A 317 -22.99 29.61 -1.60
C LEU A 317 -22.00 29.79 -2.77
N PRO A 318 -22.49 30.14 -3.96
CA PRO A 318 -21.64 30.27 -5.13
C PRO A 318 -20.66 31.44 -4.97
N LEU A 319 -19.39 31.19 -5.26
CA LEU A 319 -18.34 32.18 -5.45
C LEU A 319 -18.10 32.35 -6.95
N GLU A 320 -18.20 33.55 -7.45
CA GLU A 320 -17.85 33.85 -8.84
C GLU A 320 -16.33 33.89 -8.99
N VAL A 321 -15.83 33.22 -10.04
CA VAL A 321 -14.40 33.10 -10.36
C VAL A 321 -14.21 33.44 -11.83
N PHE A 322 -13.55 34.57 -12.14
CA PHE A 322 -13.34 34.97 -13.52
C PHE A 322 -12.03 35.76 -13.71
N PRO A 323 -11.39 35.65 -14.92
CA PRO A 323 -11.70 34.65 -15.95
C PRO A 323 -11.46 33.23 -15.43
N ASN A 324 -12.15 32.25 -15.99
CA ASN A 324 -11.97 30.84 -15.65
C ASN A 324 -12.11 29.97 -16.92
N PRO A 325 -11.04 29.36 -17.45
CA PRO A 325 -9.69 29.36 -16.90
C PRO A 325 -8.98 30.72 -16.92
N ALA A 326 -8.03 30.90 -15.98
CA ALA A 326 -7.19 32.08 -15.84
C ALA A 326 -5.71 31.77 -16.13
N SER A 327 -4.95 32.73 -16.68
CA SER A 327 -3.53 32.56 -17.02
C SER A 327 -2.59 33.40 -16.16
N SER A 328 -2.96 34.61 -15.79
CA SER A 328 -2.11 35.53 -15.02
C SER A 328 -2.76 36.04 -13.75
N ARG A 329 -4.05 36.33 -13.80
CA ARG A 329 -4.85 36.84 -12.68
C ARG A 329 -6.23 36.23 -12.70
N VAL A 330 -6.84 36.13 -11.52
CA VAL A 330 -8.21 35.72 -11.32
C VAL A 330 -8.90 36.67 -10.35
N THR A 331 -10.14 36.97 -10.59
CA THR A 331 -11.00 37.74 -9.68
C THR A 331 -12.00 36.80 -9.01
N LEU A 332 -12.03 36.81 -7.70
CA LEU A 332 -13.06 36.18 -6.90
C LEU A 332 -14.07 37.25 -6.49
N ARG A 333 -15.37 36.98 -6.65
CA ARG A 333 -16.43 37.87 -6.29
C ARG A 333 -17.55 37.18 -5.53
N LEU A 334 -17.95 37.78 -4.42
CA LEU A 334 -19.11 37.36 -3.64
C LEU A 334 -20.40 37.86 -4.30
N PRO A 335 -21.54 37.18 -4.11
CA PRO A 335 -22.84 37.66 -4.54
C PRO A 335 -23.20 39.04 -3.93
N GLU A 336 -24.09 39.74 -4.59
CA GLU A 336 -24.59 41.02 -4.07
C GLU A 336 -25.17 40.88 -2.65
N GLY A 337 -24.80 41.79 -1.77
CA GLY A 337 -25.19 41.79 -0.37
C GLY A 337 -24.31 40.89 0.53
N ALA A 338 -23.35 40.16 -0.02
CA ALA A 338 -22.31 39.49 0.74
C ALA A 338 -21.01 40.29 0.65
N GLY A 339 -20.42 40.63 1.77
CA GLY A 339 -19.16 41.35 1.82
C GLY A 339 -18.81 41.71 3.26
N GLY A 340 -17.53 42.04 3.50
CA GLY A 340 -17.03 42.37 4.83
C GLY A 340 -15.62 41.86 5.07
N ALA A 341 -15.20 41.85 6.33
CA ALA A 341 -13.95 41.21 6.72
C ALA A 341 -14.07 39.70 6.60
N GLY A 342 -13.11 39.07 5.90
CA GLY A 342 -13.15 37.65 5.64
C GLY A 342 -11.78 37.07 5.32
N ARG A 343 -11.78 35.83 4.90
CA ARG A 343 -10.58 35.09 4.49
C ARG A 343 -10.84 34.33 3.20
N ILE A 344 -9.93 34.47 2.26
CA ILE A 344 -9.85 33.61 1.08
C ILE A 344 -8.81 32.52 1.33
N GLU A 345 -9.13 31.32 0.90
CA GLU A 345 -8.26 30.16 0.90
C GLU A 345 -8.42 29.42 -0.43
N ILE A 346 -7.30 29.02 -1.03
CA ILE A 346 -7.29 28.26 -2.28
C ILE A 346 -6.58 26.95 -2.02
N PHE A 347 -7.21 25.87 -2.47
CA PHE A 347 -6.75 24.50 -2.27
C PHE A 347 -6.48 23.84 -3.61
N SER A 348 -5.42 23.00 -3.69
CA SER A 348 -5.23 22.08 -4.81
C SER A 348 -6.35 21.02 -4.84
N VAL A 349 -6.41 20.23 -5.90
CA VAL A 349 -7.40 19.12 -6.02
C VAL A 349 -7.20 18.04 -4.94
N GLU A 350 -5.98 17.93 -4.39
CA GLU A 350 -5.63 17.04 -3.28
C GLU A 350 -5.98 17.62 -1.90
N GLY A 351 -6.62 18.81 -1.85
CA GLY A 351 -7.02 19.46 -0.60
C GLY A 351 -5.92 20.26 0.10
N ARG A 352 -4.71 20.39 -0.48
CA ARG A 352 -3.62 21.16 0.09
C ARG A 352 -3.88 22.66 -0.04
N LEU A 353 -3.75 23.40 1.05
CA LEU A 353 -3.83 24.87 1.05
C LEU A 353 -2.62 25.47 0.30
N VAL A 354 -2.85 26.17 -0.81
CA VAL A 354 -1.82 26.79 -1.66
C VAL A 354 -1.79 28.31 -1.55
N TYR A 355 -2.88 28.91 -1.07
CA TYR A 355 -2.96 30.37 -0.87
C TYR A 355 -3.93 30.70 0.25
N SER A 356 -3.61 31.71 1.06
CA SER A 356 -4.53 32.27 2.06
C SER A 356 -4.26 33.74 2.25
N ALA A 357 -5.34 34.53 2.25
CA ALA A 357 -5.29 35.96 2.50
C ALA A 357 -6.53 36.47 3.28
N ALA A 358 -6.32 37.43 4.16
CA ALA A 358 -7.41 38.20 4.74
C ALA A 358 -7.93 39.19 3.71
N THR A 359 -9.25 39.42 3.68
CA THR A 359 -9.92 40.30 2.71
C THR A 359 -10.90 41.24 3.38
N GLN A 360 -11.20 42.35 2.70
CA GLN A 360 -12.30 43.22 3.02
C GLN A 360 -13.07 43.57 1.73
N GLY A 361 -14.39 43.58 1.80
CA GLY A 361 -15.23 43.86 0.64
C GLY A 361 -15.83 42.61 0.03
N ASN A 362 -16.22 42.71 -1.24
CA ASN A 362 -16.93 41.63 -1.95
C ASN A 362 -16.23 41.15 -3.23
N PHE A 363 -15.03 41.65 -3.52
CA PHE A 363 -14.18 41.15 -4.61
C PHE A 363 -12.71 41.14 -4.23
N GLN A 364 -11.94 40.25 -4.78
CA GLN A 364 -10.48 40.13 -4.60
C GLN A 364 -9.83 39.64 -5.88
N GLU A 365 -8.82 40.40 -6.34
CA GLU A 365 -7.95 39.97 -7.43
C GLU A 365 -6.71 39.21 -6.88
N ILE A 366 -6.36 38.11 -7.51
CA ILE A 366 -5.24 37.23 -7.09
C ILE A 366 -4.33 37.01 -8.30
N GLU A 367 -3.02 37.25 -8.11
CA GLU A 367 -2.01 36.93 -9.11
C GLU A 367 -1.66 35.43 -9.08
N LEU A 368 -1.58 34.82 -10.28
CA LEU A 368 -1.38 33.37 -10.44
C LEU A 368 0.06 32.99 -10.77
N SER A 369 1.00 33.91 -10.64
CA SER A 369 2.42 33.68 -10.97
C SER A 369 3.03 32.47 -10.20
N ASN A 370 2.54 32.21 -8.98
CA ASN A 370 3.00 31.14 -8.11
C ASN A 370 2.10 29.88 -8.14
N PHE A 371 1.13 29.84 -9.07
CA PHE A 371 0.25 28.68 -9.20
C PHE A 371 0.69 27.81 -10.38
N ALA A 372 0.74 26.50 -10.19
CA ALA A 372 0.91 25.56 -11.30
C ALA A 372 -0.34 25.51 -12.20
N ALA A 373 -0.18 25.13 -13.46
CA ALA A 373 -1.35 24.86 -14.30
C ALA A 373 -2.14 23.67 -13.69
N GLY A 374 -3.46 23.83 -13.57
CA GLY A 374 -4.30 22.82 -12.94
C GLY A 374 -5.64 23.37 -12.43
N ALA A 375 -6.38 22.53 -11.74
CA ALA A 375 -7.64 22.89 -11.11
C ALA A 375 -7.46 23.16 -9.60
N TYR A 376 -8.21 24.11 -9.09
CA TYR A 376 -8.17 24.55 -7.70
C TYR A 376 -9.58 24.78 -7.16
N TRP A 377 -9.73 24.69 -5.84
CA TRP A 377 -10.94 25.06 -5.12
C TRP A 377 -10.69 26.33 -4.34
N CYS A 378 -11.54 27.35 -4.55
CA CYS A 378 -11.49 28.62 -3.84
C CYS A 378 -12.59 28.64 -2.78
N ARG A 379 -12.22 28.94 -1.54
CA ARG A 379 -13.13 29.20 -0.43
C ARG A 379 -12.99 30.63 0.04
N TRP A 380 -14.09 31.35 0.15
CA TRP A 380 -14.13 32.67 0.79
C TRP A 380 -15.08 32.63 1.98
N THR A 381 -14.56 32.87 3.17
CA THR A 381 -15.33 32.86 4.41
C THR A 381 -15.54 34.32 4.86
N VAL A 382 -16.80 34.75 5.01
CA VAL A 382 -17.21 36.05 5.50
C VAL A 382 -18.35 35.86 6.49
N GLU A 383 -18.27 36.47 7.67
CA GLU A 383 -19.31 36.40 8.72
C GLU A 383 -19.78 34.98 9.04
N GLY A 384 -18.84 34.01 9.04
CA GLY A 384 -19.12 32.60 9.31
C GLY A 384 -19.79 31.83 8.16
N LYS A 385 -20.06 32.49 7.01
CA LYS A 385 -20.57 31.87 5.78
C LYS A 385 -19.42 31.55 4.84
N ALA A 386 -19.41 30.34 4.25
CA ALA A 386 -18.42 29.92 3.28
C ALA A 386 -19.00 29.91 1.85
N PHE A 387 -18.31 30.60 0.95
CA PHE A 387 -18.59 30.67 -0.48
C PHE A 387 -17.54 29.84 -1.22
N TRP A 388 -17.95 29.07 -2.23
CA TRP A 388 -17.08 28.16 -2.93
C TRP A 388 -17.13 28.36 -4.45
N GLY A 389 -15.96 28.27 -5.07
CA GLY A 389 -15.81 28.33 -6.53
C GLY A 389 -14.69 27.41 -7.00
N LYS A 390 -14.78 26.96 -8.25
CA LYS A 390 -13.72 26.20 -8.92
C LYS A 390 -12.93 27.13 -9.82
N MET A 391 -11.60 27.03 -9.81
CA MET A 391 -10.68 27.81 -10.64
C MET A 391 -9.82 26.88 -11.48
N GLY A 392 -9.70 27.17 -12.78
CA GLY A 392 -8.72 26.55 -13.67
C GLY A 392 -7.58 27.52 -13.93
N VAL A 393 -6.34 27.08 -13.80
CA VAL A 393 -5.14 27.83 -14.16
C VAL A 393 -4.52 27.25 -15.40
N THR A 394 -4.27 28.09 -16.41
CA THR A 394 -3.57 27.74 -17.65
C THR A 394 -2.28 28.57 -17.75
N ARG A 395 -1.28 28.00 -18.41
CA ARG A 395 -0.05 28.71 -18.81
C ARG A 395 0.00 28.86 -20.29
#